data_88ec0be811c90869412b99fccf08da95
#
_entry.id   88ec0be811c90869412b99fccf08da95
#
_cell.length_a   1.000
_cell.length_b   1.000
_cell.length_c   1.000
_cell.angle_alpha   90.00
_cell.angle_beta   90.00
_cell.angle_gamma   90.00
#
_symmetry.space_group_name_H-M   'P 1'
#
loop_
_entity.id
_entity.type
_entity.pdbx_description
1 polymer ?
#
loop_
_entity_poly.entity_id
_entity_poly.type
_entity_poly.pdbx_seq_one_letter_code
_entity_poly.pdbx_strand_id
1 'polypeptide(L)'
;MFTILFGALAVIVLVLMCFGIYIFAAYVFSRLGEKFRIGSFLQFLIPFYNVMLLCDCARISRWFTVAIIVPGIVTAAMNFVSFYLFSEVFSSGAALVAFAANVYLWGNIAERLGKNFWLWGILTPVLLGLPVLILAFDGSMPSRNGGYSGKGEKRYIDV
;
A
#
# COMPACT_ATOMS: atom_id res chain seq x y z
N MET A 1 -21.32 1.78 36.39
CA MET A 1 -21.55 2.97 35.55
C MET A 1 -20.27 3.59 35.04
N PHE A 2 -19.25 3.83 35.86
CA PHE A 2 -17.94 4.36 35.43
C PHE A 2 -17.22 3.48 34.41
N THR A 3 -17.25 2.17 34.55
CA THR A 3 -16.59 1.23 33.61
C THR A 3 -17.18 1.28 32.19
N ILE A 4 -18.51 1.45 32.09
CA ILE A 4 -19.19 1.54 30.78
C ILE A 4 -18.84 2.88 30.10
N LEU A 5 -18.84 3.97 30.87
CA LEU A 5 -18.48 5.31 30.36
C LEU A 5 -17.03 5.34 29.90
N PHE A 6 -16.10 4.75 30.66
CA PHE A 6 -14.69 4.67 30.32
C PHE A 6 -14.45 3.78 29.08
N GLY A 7 -15.19 2.66 28.99
CA GLY A 7 -15.14 1.79 27.80
C GLY A 7 -15.65 2.51 26.54
N ALA A 8 -16.77 3.24 26.64
CA ALA A 8 -17.30 4.00 25.52
C ALA A 8 -16.31 5.10 25.05
N LEU A 9 -15.70 5.82 26.01
CA LEU A 9 -14.70 6.84 25.69
C LEU A 9 -13.48 6.24 24.99
N ALA A 10 -12.99 5.09 25.48
CA ALA A 10 -11.84 4.39 24.87
C ALA A 10 -12.14 3.97 23.42
N VAL A 11 -13.35 3.47 23.14
CA VAL A 11 -13.77 3.10 21.78
C VAL A 11 -13.82 4.35 20.87
N ILE A 12 -14.38 5.45 21.35
CA ILE A 12 -14.43 6.70 20.56
C ILE A 12 -13.03 7.19 20.22
N VAL A 13 -12.11 7.21 21.19
CA VAL A 13 -10.71 7.62 20.97
C VAL A 13 -10.03 6.70 19.97
N LEU A 14 -10.24 5.40 20.07
CA LEU A 14 -9.67 4.42 19.14
C LEU A 14 -10.19 4.63 17.72
N VAL A 15 -11.48 4.86 17.53
CA VAL A 15 -12.08 5.14 16.22
C VAL A 15 -11.52 6.43 15.62
N LEU A 16 -11.41 7.49 16.40
CA LEU A 16 -10.83 8.77 15.94
C LEU A 16 -9.34 8.60 15.55
N MET A 17 -8.61 7.82 16.31
CA MET A 17 -7.20 7.51 16.01
C MET A 17 -7.05 6.72 14.70
N CYS A 18 -7.88 5.68 14.51
CA CYS A 18 -7.89 4.90 13.26
C CYS A 18 -8.25 5.79 12.06
N PHE A 19 -9.23 6.68 12.21
CA PHE A 19 -9.63 7.62 11.16
C PHE A 19 -8.51 8.61 10.83
N GLY A 20 -7.81 9.13 11.85
CA GLY A 20 -6.65 10.00 11.67
C GLY A 20 -5.51 9.32 10.91
N ILE A 21 -5.18 8.08 11.27
CA ILE A 21 -4.16 7.26 10.59
C ILE A 21 -4.56 7.00 9.12
N TYR A 22 -5.84 6.74 8.88
CA TYR A 22 -6.35 6.52 7.53
C TYR A 22 -6.21 7.77 6.64
N ILE A 23 -6.60 8.94 7.14
CA ILE A 23 -6.43 10.22 6.41
C ILE A 23 -4.96 10.50 6.13
N PHE A 24 -4.09 10.25 7.12
CA PHE A 24 -2.66 10.42 6.96
C PHE A 24 -2.10 9.49 5.87
N ALA A 25 -2.50 8.21 5.87
CA ALA A 25 -2.11 7.27 4.82
C ALA A 25 -2.59 7.71 3.44
N ALA A 26 -3.84 8.16 3.32
CA ALA A 26 -4.40 8.70 2.07
C ALA A 26 -3.61 9.93 1.58
N TYR A 27 -3.17 10.80 2.49
CA TYR A 27 -2.31 11.94 2.17
C TYR A 27 -0.95 11.49 1.62
N VAL A 28 -0.30 10.53 2.29
CA VAL A 28 0.99 9.98 1.83
C VAL A 28 0.86 9.36 0.44
N PHE A 29 -0.20 8.60 0.20
CA PHE A 29 -0.46 7.99 -1.11
C PHE A 29 -0.78 9.03 -2.18
N SER A 30 -1.48 10.11 -1.84
CA SER A 30 -1.73 11.20 -2.77
C SER A 30 -0.42 11.90 -3.18
N ARG A 31 0.51 12.10 -2.24
CA ARG A 31 1.85 12.64 -2.54
C ARG A 31 2.63 11.73 -3.47
N LEU A 32 2.50 10.41 -3.29
CA LEU A 32 3.10 9.46 -4.22
C LEU A 32 2.42 9.55 -5.60
N GLY A 33 1.09 9.61 -5.64
CA GLY A 33 0.30 9.79 -6.88
C GLY A 33 0.66 11.06 -7.65
N GLU A 34 0.91 12.18 -6.96
CA GLU A 34 1.36 13.44 -7.57
C GLU A 34 2.66 13.26 -8.36
N LYS A 35 3.63 12.48 -7.85
CA LYS A 35 4.89 12.17 -8.56
C LYS A 35 4.64 11.47 -9.90
N PHE A 36 3.64 10.60 -9.95
CA PHE A 36 3.24 9.89 -11.16
C PHE A 36 2.20 10.65 -12.00
N ARG A 37 1.72 11.82 -11.52
CA ARG A 37 0.61 12.60 -12.09
C ARG A 37 -0.69 11.78 -12.19
N ILE A 38 -0.94 10.95 -11.20
CA ILE A 38 -2.09 10.05 -11.14
C ILE A 38 -2.92 10.38 -9.90
N GLY A 39 -4.20 10.66 -10.10
CA GLY A 39 -5.18 10.88 -9.04
C GLY A 39 -5.06 12.22 -8.31
N SER A 40 -6.06 12.47 -7.47
CA SER A 40 -6.12 13.61 -6.55
C SER A 40 -6.32 13.10 -5.12
N PHE A 41 -6.05 13.93 -4.11
CA PHE A 41 -6.20 13.56 -2.70
C PHE A 41 -7.57 12.93 -2.39
N LEU A 42 -8.66 13.50 -2.91
CA LEU A 42 -10.01 12.98 -2.68
C LEU A 42 -10.20 11.57 -3.24
N GLN A 43 -9.54 11.25 -4.35
CA GLN A 43 -9.60 9.91 -4.94
C GLN A 43 -8.85 8.88 -4.09
N PHE A 44 -7.73 9.28 -3.49
CA PHE A 44 -6.99 8.44 -2.54
C PHE A 44 -7.72 8.23 -1.20
N LEU A 45 -8.72 9.08 -0.89
CA LEU A 45 -9.54 8.93 0.30
C LEU A 45 -10.57 7.79 0.17
N ILE A 46 -10.86 7.30 -1.04
CA ILE A 46 -11.78 6.17 -1.27
C ILE A 46 -10.98 4.87 -1.15
N PRO A 47 -11.27 3.97 -0.18
CA PRO A 47 -10.38 2.85 0.18
C PRO A 47 -10.10 1.89 -0.98
N PHE A 48 -11.10 1.50 -1.76
CA PHE A 48 -10.90 0.60 -2.90
C PHE A 48 -10.22 1.29 -4.08
N TYR A 49 -10.59 2.53 -4.33
CA TYR A 49 -10.04 3.31 -5.43
C TYR A 49 -8.58 3.69 -5.21
N ASN A 50 -8.20 3.90 -3.95
CA ASN A 50 -6.82 4.11 -3.51
C ASN A 50 -5.88 3.00 -4.02
N VAL A 51 -6.25 1.71 -3.80
CA VAL A 51 -5.43 0.58 -4.25
C VAL A 51 -5.37 0.50 -5.78
N MET A 52 -6.47 0.83 -6.48
CA MET A 52 -6.47 0.90 -7.95
C MET A 52 -5.51 1.96 -8.47
N LEU A 53 -5.48 3.14 -7.86
CA LEU A 53 -4.54 4.21 -8.23
C LEU A 53 -3.09 3.81 -7.97
N LEU A 54 -2.82 3.09 -6.88
CA LEU A 54 -1.49 2.55 -6.62
C LEU A 54 -1.07 1.50 -7.67
N CYS A 55 -2.00 0.67 -8.15
CA CYS A 55 -1.74 -0.24 -9.27
C CYS A 55 -1.43 0.54 -10.57
N ASP A 56 -2.13 1.65 -10.83
CA ASP A 56 -1.83 2.54 -11.95
C ASP A 56 -0.43 3.20 -11.79
N CYS A 57 -0.06 3.60 -10.57
CA CYS A 57 1.29 4.10 -10.27
C CYS A 57 2.36 3.04 -10.54
N ALA A 58 2.08 1.77 -10.27
CA ALA A 58 2.98 0.65 -10.54
C ALA A 58 2.95 0.19 -12.02
N ARG A 59 2.00 0.68 -12.85
CA ARG A 59 1.68 0.17 -14.19
C ARG A 59 1.30 -1.31 -14.21
N ILE A 60 0.63 -1.76 -13.17
CA ILE A 60 0.11 -3.12 -13.04
C ILE A 60 -1.38 -3.09 -13.39
N SER A 61 -1.91 -4.21 -13.88
CA SER A 61 -3.34 -4.35 -14.12
C SER A 61 -4.16 -4.04 -12.88
N ARG A 62 -5.24 -3.27 -13.01
CA ARG A 62 -6.18 -2.95 -11.91
C ARG A 62 -6.80 -4.19 -11.28
N TRP A 63 -6.88 -5.31 -12.00
CA TRP A 63 -7.30 -6.59 -11.45
C TRP A 63 -6.41 -7.09 -10.31
N PHE A 64 -5.17 -6.58 -10.22
CA PHE A 64 -4.27 -6.89 -9.13
C PHE A 64 -4.76 -6.36 -7.76
N THR A 65 -5.62 -5.34 -7.77
CA THR A 65 -6.35 -4.86 -6.58
C THR A 65 -7.12 -5.99 -5.90
N VAL A 66 -7.71 -6.89 -6.70
CA VAL A 66 -8.44 -8.07 -6.19
C VAL A 66 -7.49 -8.99 -5.39
N ALA A 67 -6.29 -9.23 -5.90
CA ALA A 67 -5.29 -10.06 -5.21
C ALA A 67 -4.81 -9.45 -3.88
N ILE A 68 -4.90 -8.15 -3.72
CA ILE A 68 -4.54 -7.45 -2.46
C ILE A 68 -5.70 -7.45 -1.48
N ILE A 69 -6.93 -7.18 -1.95
CA ILE A 69 -8.10 -6.94 -1.09
C ILE A 69 -8.81 -8.25 -0.71
N VAL A 70 -9.00 -9.16 -1.66
CA VAL A 70 -9.77 -10.39 -1.43
C VAL A 70 -9.21 -11.27 -0.31
N PRO A 71 -7.89 -11.50 -0.20
CA PRO A 71 -7.35 -12.27 0.92
C PRO A 71 -7.73 -11.71 2.28
N GLY A 72 -7.71 -10.38 2.44
CA GLY A 72 -8.10 -9.70 3.67
C GLY A 72 -9.59 -9.88 3.99
N ILE A 73 -10.47 -9.73 3.01
CA ILE A 73 -11.91 -9.91 3.17
C ILE A 73 -12.23 -11.37 3.51
N VAL A 74 -11.63 -12.33 2.80
CA VAL A 74 -11.85 -13.76 3.04
C VAL A 74 -11.38 -14.15 4.44
N THR A 75 -10.21 -13.68 4.87
CA THR A 75 -9.71 -13.93 6.23
C THR A 75 -10.65 -13.36 7.29
N ALA A 76 -11.13 -12.13 7.11
CA ALA A 76 -12.10 -11.52 8.01
C ALA A 76 -13.42 -12.29 8.07
N ALA A 77 -13.94 -12.71 6.92
CA ALA A 77 -15.18 -13.50 6.84
C ALA A 77 -15.04 -14.86 7.49
N MET A 78 -13.92 -15.56 7.29
CA MET A 78 -13.64 -16.86 7.91
C MET A 78 -13.53 -16.77 9.44
N ASN A 79 -12.91 -15.72 9.96
CA ASN A 79 -12.84 -15.47 11.40
C ASN A 79 -14.24 -15.20 12.01
N PHE A 80 -15.14 -14.58 11.24
CA PHE A 80 -16.50 -14.30 11.70
C PHE A 80 -17.38 -15.56 11.77
N VAL A 81 -17.17 -16.52 10.85
CA VAL A 81 -17.96 -17.77 10.75
C VAL A 81 -17.50 -18.86 11.71
N SER A 82 -16.48 -18.65 12.55
CA SER A 82 -15.97 -19.58 13.60
C SER A 82 -15.55 -20.97 13.09
N PHE A 83 -15.05 -21.10 11.87
CA PHE A 83 -14.55 -22.36 11.30
C PHE A 83 -13.06 -22.53 11.67
N TYR A 84 -12.79 -22.84 12.95
CA TYR A 84 -11.46 -22.81 13.56
C TYR A 84 -10.39 -23.69 12.87
N LEU A 85 -10.74 -24.86 12.38
CA LEU A 85 -9.73 -25.80 11.82
C LEU A 85 -9.29 -25.45 10.38
N PHE A 86 -10.17 -24.89 9.58
CA PHE A 86 -9.84 -24.44 8.22
C PHE A 86 -9.29 -23.01 8.18
N SER A 87 -9.58 -22.20 9.20
CA SER A 87 -9.21 -20.80 9.24
C SER A 87 -7.70 -20.58 9.33
N GLU A 88 -6.95 -21.41 10.04
CA GLU A 88 -5.51 -21.23 10.19
C GLU A 88 -4.73 -21.51 8.90
N VAL A 89 -5.02 -22.61 8.23
CA VAL A 89 -4.35 -22.96 6.96
C VAL A 89 -4.72 -21.98 5.86
N PHE A 90 -6.01 -21.60 5.78
CA PHE A 90 -6.49 -20.66 4.78
C PHE A 90 -5.98 -19.24 5.03
N SER A 91 -5.93 -18.82 6.29
CA SER A 91 -5.38 -17.53 6.71
C SER A 91 -3.88 -17.42 6.39
N SER A 92 -3.11 -18.48 6.61
CA SER A 92 -1.69 -18.53 6.28
C SER A 92 -1.46 -18.43 4.77
N GLY A 93 -2.24 -19.15 3.97
CA GLY A 93 -2.18 -19.05 2.51
C GLY A 93 -2.57 -17.67 1.99
N ALA A 94 -3.66 -17.11 2.51
CA ALA A 94 -4.12 -15.77 2.16
C ALA A 94 -3.10 -14.68 2.54
N ALA A 95 -2.45 -14.83 3.70
CA ALA A 95 -1.41 -13.91 4.15
C ALA A 95 -0.18 -13.94 3.22
N LEU A 96 0.25 -15.12 2.76
CA LEU A 96 1.34 -15.27 1.80
C LEU A 96 1.02 -14.61 0.46
N VAL A 97 -0.20 -14.81 -0.05
CA VAL A 97 -0.65 -14.17 -1.29
C VAL A 97 -0.68 -12.65 -1.14
N ALA A 98 -1.25 -12.15 -0.05
CA ALA A 98 -1.29 -10.72 0.23
C ALA A 98 0.11 -10.13 0.39
N PHE A 99 1.02 -10.83 1.07
CA PHE A 99 2.41 -10.40 1.22
C PHE A 99 3.12 -10.32 -0.14
N ALA A 100 3.04 -11.38 -0.94
CA ALA A 100 3.64 -11.41 -2.29
C ALA A 100 3.07 -10.31 -3.19
N ALA A 101 1.74 -10.08 -3.13
CA ALA A 101 1.09 -9.01 -3.87
C ALA A 101 1.59 -7.62 -3.44
N ASN A 102 1.77 -7.38 -2.14
CA ASN A 102 2.33 -6.14 -1.63
C ASN A 102 3.79 -5.95 -2.06
N VAL A 103 4.62 -6.98 -1.94
CA VAL A 103 6.02 -6.95 -2.41
C VAL A 103 6.08 -6.56 -3.89
N TYR A 104 5.23 -7.18 -4.71
CA TYR A 104 5.19 -6.91 -6.14
C TYR A 104 4.73 -5.48 -6.46
N LEU A 105 3.67 -5.00 -5.79
CA LEU A 105 3.17 -3.64 -5.96
C LEU A 105 4.23 -2.59 -5.62
N TRP A 106 4.77 -2.66 -4.40
CA TRP A 106 5.73 -1.68 -3.91
C TRP A 106 7.09 -1.78 -4.61
N GLY A 107 7.49 -2.99 -5.01
CA GLY A 107 8.68 -3.20 -5.82
C GLY A 107 8.60 -2.48 -7.16
N ASN A 108 7.47 -2.60 -7.88
CA ASN A 108 7.27 -1.90 -9.16
C ASN A 108 7.20 -0.38 -8.99
N ILE A 109 6.56 0.12 -7.93
CA ILE A 109 6.55 1.57 -7.65
C ILE A 109 7.97 2.07 -7.39
N ALA A 110 8.75 1.35 -6.58
CA ALA A 110 10.12 1.71 -6.24
C ALA A 110 11.04 1.66 -7.48
N GLU A 111 10.91 0.65 -8.31
CA GLU A 111 11.67 0.52 -9.56
C GLU A 111 11.42 1.70 -10.50
N ARG A 112 10.16 2.14 -10.61
CA ARG A 112 9.79 3.32 -11.40
C ARG A 112 10.37 4.63 -10.84
N LEU A 113 10.67 4.67 -9.56
CA LEU A 113 11.37 5.78 -8.89
C LEU A 113 12.90 5.61 -8.94
N GLY A 114 13.42 4.64 -9.72
CA GLY A 114 14.85 4.38 -9.87
C GLY A 114 15.49 3.68 -8.67
N LYS A 115 14.69 3.02 -7.85
CA LYS A 115 15.15 2.31 -6.64
C LYS A 115 15.15 0.79 -6.87
N ASN A 116 15.82 0.04 -6.00
CA ASN A 116 15.91 -1.40 -6.08
C ASN A 116 14.55 -2.05 -5.78
N PHE A 117 14.01 -2.83 -6.72
CA PHE A 117 12.74 -3.54 -6.61
C PHE A 117 12.65 -4.40 -5.34
N TRP A 118 13.62 -5.29 -5.14
CA TRP A 118 13.61 -6.27 -4.05
C TRP A 118 13.72 -5.63 -2.69
N LEU A 119 14.63 -4.66 -2.56
CA LEU A 119 14.84 -3.97 -1.29
C LEU A 119 13.57 -3.27 -0.83
N TRP A 120 12.99 -2.45 -1.68
CA TRP A 120 11.82 -1.64 -1.31
C TRP A 120 10.52 -2.45 -1.31
N GLY A 121 10.41 -3.43 -2.20
CA GLY A 121 9.27 -4.34 -2.24
C GLY A 121 9.12 -5.13 -0.95
N ILE A 122 10.20 -5.71 -0.44
CA ILE A 122 10.20 -6.50 0.81
C ILE A 122 10.16 -5.58 2.03
N LEU A 123 10.92 -4.49 2.03
CA LEU A 123 11.03 -3.59 3.18
C LEU A 123 9.68 -2.93 3.51
N THR A 124 8.87 -2.63 2.51
CA THR A 124 7.59 -1.93 2.70
C THR A 124 6.59 -2.73 3.53
N PRO A 125 6.25 -3.99 3.22
CA PRO A 125 5.36 -4.78 4.08
C PRO A 125 5.99 -5.17 5.41
N VAL A 126 7.31 -5.39 5.47
CA VAL A 126 8.02 -5.75 6.71
C VAL A 126 8.01 -4.59 7.72
N LEU A 127 8.23 -3.37 7.27
CA LEU A 127 8.21 -2.16 8.10
C LEU A 127 6.85 -1.44 8.10
N LEU A 128 5.76 -2.20 7.89
CA LEU A 128 4.39 -1.69 7.98
C LEU A 128 4.14 -0.39 7.18
N GLY A 129 4.77 -0.26 6.03
CA GLY A 129 4.60 0.88 5.14
C GLY A 129 5.46 2.12 5.44
N LEU A 130 6.32 2.10 6.47
CA LEU A 130 7.25 3.22 6.74
C LEU A 130 8.09 3.62 5.50
N PRO A 131 8.61 2.68 4.68
CA PRO A 131 9.34 3.03 3.47
C PRO A 131 8.52 3.81 2.46
N VAL A 132 7.18 3.70 2.50
CA VAL A 132 6.29 4.48 1.62
C VAL A 132 6.40 5.97 1.92
N LEU A 133 6.59 6.36 3.19
CA LEU A 133 6.84 7.75 3.56
C LEU A 133 8.10 8.27 2.86
N ILE A 134 9.17 7.48 2.86
CA ILE A 134 10.41 7.87 2.18
C ILE A 134 10.16 7.99 0.67
N LEU A 135 9.47 7.02 0.06
CA LEU A 135 9.14 7.06 -1.37
C LEU A 135 8.23 8.26 -1.73
N ALA A 136 7.32 8.65 -0.84
CA ALA A 136 6.41 9.77 -1.05
C ALA A 136 7.13 11.13 -0.96
N PHE A 137 8.04 11.30 0.00
CA PHE A 137 8.68 12.59 0.30
C PHE A 137 10.11 12.74 -0.25
N ASP A 138 10.71 11.67 -0.77
CA ASP A 138 12.00 11.72 -1.46
C ASP A 138 11.88 12.51 -2.78
N GLY A 139 12.96 13.17 -3.18
CA GLY A 139 13.05 13.94 -4.44
C GLY A 139 13.08 13.07 -5.71
N SER A 140 12.96 11.74 -5.60
CA SER A 140 12.96 10.84 -6.76
C SER A 140 11.75 11.10 -7.66
N MET A 141 11.99 11.22 -8.96
CA MET A 141 10.96 11.38 -9.99
C MET A 141 10.84 10.09 -10.81
N PRO A 142 9.62 9.72 -11.26
CA PRO A 142 9.44 8.54 -12.10
C PRO A 142 10.23 8.66 -13.40
N SER A 143 11.01 7.62 -13.72
CA SER A 143 11.71 7.55 -14.99
C SER A 143 10.71 7.51 -16.15
N ARG A 144 10.86 8.42 -17.10
CA ARG A 144 9.99 8.55 -18.30
C ARG A 144 10.15 7.34 -19.24
N ASN A 145 11.28 6.71 -19.19
CA ASN A 145 11.60 5.48 -19.94
C ASN A 145 11.57 4.29 -18.98
N GLY A 146 10.49 3.50 -18.99
CA GLY A 146 10.41 2.24 -18.28
C GLY A 146 11.35 1.20 -18.89
N GLY A 147 12.64 1.38 -18.70
CA GLY A 147 13.68 0.45 -19.10
C GLY A 147 14.68 0.35 -17.96
N TYR A 148 14.96 -0.86 -17.54
CA TYR A 148 16.03 -1.23 -16.64
C TYR A 148 17.36 -0.68 -17.20
N SER A 149 17.79 0.49 -16.77
CA SER A 149 19.16 0.94 -17.01
C SER A 149 20.04 0.42 -15.88
N GLY A 150 20.34 -0.87 -15.96
CA GLY A 150 21.51 -1.41 -15.30
C GLY A 150 22.75 -0.88 -16.00
N LYS A 151 23.55 -0.10 -15.28
CA LYS A 151 24.82 0.55 -15.61
C LYS A 151 24.73 1.98 -16.13
N GLY A 152 25.11 2.86 -15.23
CA GLY A 152 25.88 4.09 -15.41
C GLY A 152 26.04 4.69 -16.81
N GLU A 153 25.01 5.30 -17.36
CA GLU A 153 25.20 6.22 -18.47
C GLU A 153 24.50 7.54 -18.12
N LYS A 154 25.30 8.46 -17.63
CA LYS A 154 24.92 9.88 -17.51
C LYS A 154 24.74 10.41 -18.94
N ARG A 155 23.53 10.39 -19.48
CA ARG A 155 23.21 11.20 -20.64
C ARG A 155 22.86 12.60 -20.13
N TYR A 156 23.81 13.50 -20.28
CA TYR A 156 23.55 14.94 -20.28
C TYR A 156 22.56 15.20 -21.43
N ILE A 157 21.39 15.72 -21.09
CA ILE A 157 20.50 16.29 -22.10
C ILE A 157 20.98 17.72 -22.23
N ASP A 158 21.74 17.95 -23.30
CA ASP A 158 22.00 19.32 -23.78
C ASP A 158 20.65 19.92 -24.24
N VAL A 159 20.49 21.17 -23.91
CA VAL A 159 19.36 22.10 -24.03
C VAL A 159 18.66 22.05 -25.39
#